data_c03bd774d8c9bc4df869bd5d8e9e6290
#
_entry.id   c03bd774d8c9bc4df869bd5d8e9e6290
#
_cell.length_a   1.000
_cell.length_b   1.000
_cell.length_c   1.000
_cell.angle_alpha   90.00
_cell.angle_beta   90.00
_cell.angle_gamma   90.00
#
_symmetry.space_group_name_H-M   'P 1'
#
loop_
_entity.id
_entity.type
_entity.pdbx_description
1 polymer ?
#
loop_
_entity_poly.entity_id
_entity_poly.type
_entity_poly.pdbx_seq_one_letter_code
_entity_poly.pdbx_strand_id
1 'polypeptide(L)'
;MIRTVQLSEIRENIKEMCIEANHFLSPDMAEAMKQAQQNEKSPLGKQILGQLQENLEIAAQDMIPICQDTGMAVVFLEIGQEVHFEGGSLEEAVNEGVRQGYVEGYLRKSVVGDPLIRENTKDNTPAVLHIRIVEGDRVKTKVAPKG
;
A
#
# COMPACT_ATOMS: atom_id res chain seq x y z
N MET A 1 16.21 -26.13 2.18
CA MET A 1 15.04 -26.67 2.91
C MET A 1 13.83 -25.89 2.45
N ILE A 2 12.75 -26.54 2.02
CA ILE A 2 11.54 -25.85 1.58
C ILE A 2 10.85 -25.23 2.79
N ARG A 3 10.51 -23.94 2.70
CA ARG A 3 9.75 -23.21 3.70
C ARG A 3 8.29 -23.11 3.26
N THR A 4 7.39 -23.56 4.10
CA THR A 4 5.95 -23.38 3.87
C THR A 4 5.50 -22.04 4.43
N VAL A 5 4.74 -21.29 3.62
CA VAL A 5 4.12 -20.01 3.97
C VAL A 5 2.62 -20.14 3.76
N GLN A 6 1.85 -19.81 4.79
CA GLN A 6 0.39 -19.82 4.71
C GLN A 6 -0.11 -18.58 3.98
N LEU A 7 -0.98 -18.77 3.01
CA LEU A 7 -1.56 -17.65 2.26
C LEU A 7 -2.45 -16.73 3.10
N SER A 8 -2.94 -17.23 4.23
CA SER A 8 -3.60 -16.38 5.23
C SER A 8 -2.69 -15.31 5.82
N GLU A 9 -1.39 -15.62 6.01
CA GLU A 9 -0.40 -14.64 6.47
C GLU A 9 -0.13 -13.57 5.40
N ILE A 10 -0.04 -13.98 4.13
CA ILE A 10 0.13 -13.05 3.01
C ILE A 10 -1.06 -12.09 2.94
N ARG A 11 -2.28 -12.63 3.02
CA ARG A 11 -3.51 -11.82 3.01
C ARG A 11 -3.53 -10.79 4.13
N GLU A 12 -3.28 -11.20 5.37
CA GLU A 12 -3.32 -10.30 6.52
C GLU A 12 -2.23 -9.22 6.42
N ASN A 13 -1.02 -9.60 6.07
CA ASN A 13 0.08 -8.63 5.88
C ASN A 13 -0.26 -7.60 4.80
N ILE A 14 -0.81 -8.01 3.66
CA ILE A 14 -1.20 -7.08 2.59
C ILE A 14 -2.31 -6.15 3.04
N LYS A 15 -3.30 -6.64 3.77
CA LYS A 15 -4.36 -5.83 4.36
C LYS A 15 -3.77 -4.73 5.25
N GLU A 16 -2.93 -5.10 6.20
CA GLU A 16 -2.27 -4.16 7.12
C GLU A 16 -1.40 -3.15 6.36
N MET A 17 -0.61 -3.61 5.40
CA MET A 17 0.23 -2.74 4.57
C MET A 17 -0.57 -1.74 3.74
N CYS A 18 -1.74 -2.10 3.21
CA CYS A 18 -2.62 -1.18 2.50
C CYS A 18 -3.12 -0.07 3.43
N ILE A 19 -3.50 -0.41 4.65
CA ILE A 19 -3.95 0.56 5.65
C ILE A 19 -2.78 1.46 6.05
N GLU A 20 -1.67 0.88 6.47
CA GLU A 20 -0.49 1.61 6.93
C GLU A 20 0.03 2.60 5.88
N ALA A 21 0.19 2.15 4.63
CA ALA A 21 0.74 2.96 3.55
C ALA A 21 -0.15 4.17 3.17
N ASN A 22 -1.43 4.14 3.50
CA ASN A 22 -2.36 5.26 3.27
C ASN A 22 -2.50 6.20 4.48
N HIS A 23 -2.00 5.84 5.65
CA HIS A 23 -2.11 6.65 6.87
C HIS A 23 -0.77 7.19 7.36
N PHE A 24 0.34 6.53 7.04
CA PHE A 24 1.66 6.90 7.51
C PHE A 24 2.62 7.09 6.35
N LEU A 25 3.40 8.15 6.43
CA LEU A 25 4.53 8.35 5.53
C LEU A 25 5.75 7.56 6.04
N SER A 26 6.55 7.02 5.14
CA SER A 26 7.80 6.35 5.53
C SER A 26 8.76 7.33 6.21
N PRO A 27 9.59 6.88 7.17
CA PRO A 27 10.48 7.76 7.93
C PRO A 27 11.44 8.59 7.06
N ASP A 28 11.94 8.01 5.98
CA ASP A 28 12.82 8.69 5.03
C ASP A 28 12.11 9.81 4.27
N MET A 29 10.87 9.60 3.87
CA MET A 29 10.05 10.62 3.22
C MET A 29 9.63 11.72 4.20
N ALA A 30 9.29 11.37 5.44
CA ALA A 30 8.95 12.35 6.48
C ALA A 30 10.15 13.27 6.78
N GLU A 31 11.36 12.70 6.87
CA GLU A 31 12.58 13.47 7.07
C GLU A 31 12.90 14.35 5.85
N ALA A 32 12.74 13.83 4.63
CA ALA A 32 12.92 14.61 3.41
C ALA A 32 11.98 15.83 3.35
N MET A 33 10.74 15.69 3.77
CA MET A 33 9.77 16.79 3.84
C MET A 33 10.17 17.85 4.87
N LYS A 34 10.67 17.44 6.04
CA LYS A 34 11.19 18.40 7.05
C LYS A 34 12.39 19.18 6.52
N GLN A 35 13.32 18.50 5.88
CA GLN A 35 14.48 19.15 5.25
C GLN A 35 14.08 20.09 4.12
N ALA A 36 13.11 19.71 3.30
CA ALA A 36 12.58 20.55 2.25
C ALA A 36 11.98 21.85 2.82
N GLN A 37 11.20 21.77 3.90
CA GLN A 37 10.64 22.96 4.55
C GLN A 37 11.73 23.88 5.14
N GLN A 38 12.77 23.31 5.75
CA GLN A 38 13.88 24.09 6.31
C GLN A 38 14.67 24.84 5.23
N ASN A 39 14.88 24.18 4.09
CA ASN A 39 15.69 24.70 2.99
C ASN A 39 14.88 25.58 2.02
N GLU A 40 13.56 25.58 2.07
CA GLU A 40 12.70 26.39 1.22
C GLU A 40 12.96 27.88 1.49
N LYS A 41 13.10 28.66 0.44
CA LYS A 41 13.38 30.12 0.53
C LYS A 41 12.10 30.94 0.43
N SER A 42 11.10 30.46 -0.26
CA SER A 42 9.83 31.16 -0.41
C SER A 42 9.01 31.07 0.89
N PRO A 43 8.55 32.20 1.46
CA PRO A 43 7.62 32.16 2.60
C PRO A 43 6.35 31.34 2.33
N LEU A 44 5.78 31.47 1.13
CA LEU A 44 4.62 30.69 0.71
C LEU A 44 4.94 29.21 0.61
N GLY A 45 6.10 28.85 0.04
CA GLY A 45 6.55 27.46 -0.04
C GLY A 45 6.72 26.83 1.35
N LYS A 46 7.31 27.56 2.30
CA LYS A 46 7.41 27.10 3.70
C LYS A 46 6.06 26.87 4.35
N GLN A 47 5.11 27.75 4.11
CA GLN A 47 3.75 27.62 4.64
C GLN A 47 3.06 26.38 4.05
N ILE A 48 3.16 26.15 2.75
CA ILE A 48 2.58 24.97 2.09
C ILE A 48 3.19 23.67 2.63
N LEU A 49 4.51 23.59 2.73
CA LEU A 49 5.22 22.43 3.28
C LEU A 49 4.84 22.19 4.75
N GLY A 50 4.61 23.23 5.53
CA GLY A 50 4.10 23.13 6.89
C GLY A 50 2.69 22.53 6.95
N GLN A 51 1.79 22.99 6.08
CA GLN A 51 0.43 22.43 5.98
C GLN A 51 0.44 20.95 5.57
N LEU A 52 1.35 20.56 4.68
CA LEU A 52 1.49 19.15 4.30
C LEU A 52 1.96 18.29 5.48
N GLN A 53 2.90 18.79 6.29
CA GLN A 53 3.34 18.08 7.50
C GLN A 53 2.22 17.97 8.55
N GLU A 54 1.50 19.06 8.78
CA GLU A 54 0.31 19.04 9.66
C GLU A 54 -0.74 18.02 9.19
N ASN A 55 -0.99 17.95 7.87
CA ASN A 55 -1.87 16.92 7.30
C ASN A 55 -1.41 15.50 7.62
N LEU A 56 -0.10 15.23 7.53
CA LEU A 56 0.46 13.91 7.86
C LEU A 56 0.29 13.57 9.36
N GLU A 57 0.45 14.55 10.24
CA GLU A 57 0.25 14.38 11.68
C GLU A 57 -1.21 14.07 12.01
N ILE A 58 -2.15 14.81 11.42
CA ILE A 58 -3.60 14.58 11.56
C ILE A 58 -3.97 13.20 11.02
N ALA A 59 -3.48 12.83 9.82
CA ALA A 59 -3.74 11.54 9.21
C ALA A 59 -3.32 10.39 10.12
N ALA A 60 -2.12 10.46 10.68
CA ALA A 60 -1.59 9.44 11.59
C ALA A 60 -2.32 9.40 12.94
N GLN A 61 -2.69 10.57 13.49
CA GLN A 61 -3.33 10.67 14.80
C GLN A 61 -4.79 10.19 14.76
N ASP A 62 -5.52 10.60 13.73
CA ASP A 62 -6.96 10.36 13.63
C ASP A 62 -7.29 9.12 12.78
N MET A 63 -6.26 8.43 12.27
CA MET A 63 -6.41 7.29 11.37
C MET A 63 -7.30 7.61 10.15
N ILE A 64 -7.01 8.76 9.54
CA ILE A 64 -7.64 9.24 8.31
C ILE A 64 -6.62 9.11 7.18
N PRO A 65 -7.00 8.67 5.97
CA PRO A 65 -6.06 8.60 4.85
C PRO A 65 -5.39 9.95 4.56
N ILE A 66 -4.10 9.92 4.25
CA ILE A 66 -3.28 11.12 3.95
C ILE A 66 -3.90 11.96 2.82
N CYS A 67 -4.54 11.31 1.87
CA CYS A 67 -5.17 11.93 0.72
C CYS A 67 -6.51 11.26 0.41
N GLN A 68 -7.45 12.01 -0.20
CA GLN A 68 -8.71 11.43 -0.70
C GLN A 68 -8.50 10.46 -1.86
N ASP A 69 -7.37 10.52 -2.56
CA ASP A 69 -7.00 9.56 -3.60
C ASP A 69 -6.07 8.50 -3.02
N THR A 70 -6.65 7.41 -2.55
CA THR A 70 -5.91 6.24 -2.04
C THR A 70 -5.53 5.25 -3.14
N GLY A 71 -5.89 5.55 -4.37
CA GLY A 71 -5.41 4.90 -5.59
C GLY A 71 -5.73 3.41 -5.71
N MET A 72 -4.99 2.76 -6.60
CA MET A 72 -4.97 1.30 -6.71
C MET A 72 -3.77 0.73 -5.95
N ALA A 73 -3.90 -0.48 -5.43
CA ALA A 73 -2.80 -1.17 -4.79
C ALA A 73 -1.86 -1.79 -5.84
N VAL A 74 -0.60 -1.41 -5.81
CA VAL A 74 0.47 -2.08 -6.56
C VAL A 74 1.28 -2.92 -5.59
N VAL A 75 1.29 -4.22 -5.79
CA VAL A 75 1.92 -5.20 -4.90
C VAL A 75 3.12 -5.82 -5.59
N PHE A 76 4.27 -5.75 -4.94
CA PHE A 76 5.50 -6.39 -5.40
C PHE A 76 5.86 -7.53 -4.45
N LEU A 77 6.03 -8.73 -5.01
CA LEU A 77 6.45 -9.92 -4.28
C LEU A 77 7.80 -10.41 -4.83
N GLU A 78 8.81 -10.47 -3.97
CA GLU A 78 10.02 -11.26 -4.21
C GLU A 78 9.86 -12.58 -3.46
N ILE A 79 9.80 -13.69 -4.20
CA ILE A 79 9.51 -15.02 -3.65
C ILE A 79 10.75 -15.88 -3.81
N GLY A 80 11.25 -16.41 -2.70
CA GLY A 80 12.37 -17.34 -2.71
C GLY A 80 12.00 -18.64 -3.43
N GLN A 81 12.94 -19.22 -4.18
CA GLN A 81 12.75 -20.48 -4.92
C GLN A 81 12.40 -21.66 -4.01
N GLU A 82 12.75 -21.59 -2.74
CA GLU A 82 12.49 -22.63 -1.74
C GLU A 82 11.23 -22.34 -0.90
N VAL A 83 10.34 -21.45 -1.39
CA VAL A 83 9.04 -21.18 -0.76
C VAL A 83 7.97 -22.03 -1.40
N HIS A 84 7.17 -22.67 -0.55
CA HIS A 84 5.92 -23.33 -0.93
C HIS A 84 4.74 -22.63 -0.25
N PHE A 85 3.73 -22.25 -1.03
CA PHE A 85 2.51 -21.64 -0.50
C PHE A 85 1.43 -22.69 -0.25
N GLU A 86 0.75 -22.59 0.88
CA GLU A 86 -0.41 -23.41 1.23
C GLU A 86 -1.63 -22.54 1.53
N GLY A 87 -2.81 -23.09 1.23
CA GLY A 87 -4.09 -22.47 1.59
C GLY A 87 -4.83 -21.79 0.44
N GLY A 88 -4.50 -22.11 -0.83
CA GLY A 88 -5.25 -21.66 -2.01
C GLY A 88 -4.39 -21.03 -3.10
N SER A 89 -4.90 -19.96 -3.72
CA SER A 89 -4.23 -19.18 -4.76
C SER A 89 -3.52 -17.97 -4.17
N LEU A 90 -2.26 -17.75 -4.55
CA LEU A 90 -1.50 -16.56 -4.14
C LEU A 90 -2.16 -15.27 -4.64
N GLU A 91 -2.61 -15.24 -5.88
CA GLU A 91 -3.28 -14.07 -6.46
C GLU A 91 -4.59 -13.74 -5.74
N GLU A 92 -5.39 -14.75 -5.41
CA GLU A 92 -6.61 -14.56 -4.62
C GLU A 92 -6.31 -14.07 -3.21
N ALA A 93 -5.27 -14.58 -2.56
CA ALA A 93 -4.86 -14.12 -1.23
C ALA A 93 -4.41 -12.65 -1.25
N VAL A 94 -3.66 -12.23 -2.29
CA VAL A 94 -3.27 -10.82 -2.49
C VAL A 94 -4.50 -9.95 -2.69
N ASN A 95 -5.40 -10.31 -3.60
CA ASN A 95 -6.61 -9.54 -3.87
C ASN A 95 -7.54 -9.47 -2.65
N GLU A 96 -7.67 -10.55 -1.90
CA GLU A 96 -8.46 -10.56 -0.66
C GLU A 96 -7.86 -9.64 0.41
N GLY A 97 -6.53 -9.62 0.54
CA GLY A 97 -5.84 -8.68 1.43
C GLY A 97 -6.09 -7.23 1.05
N VAL A 98 -6.00 -6.90 -0.24
CA VAL A 98 -6.33 -5.56 -0.75
C VAL A 98 -7.80 -5.21 -0.50
N ARG A 99 -8.74 -6.12 -0.79
CA ARG A 99 -10.18 -5.91 -0.54
C ARG A 99 -10.43 -5.57 0.93
N GLN A 100 -9.93 -6.40 1.83
CA GLN A 100 -10.09 -6.17 3.27
C GLN A 100 -9.43 -4.86 3.71
N GLY A 101 -8.21 -4.58 3.27
CA GLY A 101 -7.50 -3.33 3.60
C GLY A 101 -8.27 -2.08 3.17
N TYR A 102 -8.80 -2.07 1.94
CA TYR A 102 -9.53 -0.91 1.43
C TYR A 102 -10.95 -0.78 2.02
N VAL A 103 -11.58 -1.87 2.42
CA VAL A 103 -12.89 -1.82 3.08
C VAL A 103 -12.77 -1.45 4.55
N GLU A 104 -11.91 -2.15 5.31
CA GLU A 104 -11.75 -1.96 6.75
C GLU A 104 -10.98 -0.66 7.09
N GLY A 105 -10.03 -0.25 6.22
CA GLY A 105 -9.31 1.01 6.36
C GLY A 105 -10.07 2.23 5.86
N TYR A 106 -11.33 2.08 5.43
CA TYR A 106 -12.15 3.16 4.87
C TYR A 106 -11.48 3.91 3.71
N LEU A 107 -10.66 3.19 2.94
CA LEU A 107 -9.94 3.75 1.80
C LEU A 107 -10.87 3.90 0.60
N ARG A 108 -10.57 4.89 -0.27
CA ARG A 108 -11.35 5.12 -1.48
C ARG A 108 -11.14 3.99 -2.48
N LYS A 109 -12.23 3.41 -2.96
CA LYS A 109 -12.24 2.34 -3.95
C LYS A 109 -12.41 2.92 -5.34
N SER A 110 -11.32 3.03 -6.10
CA SER A 110 -11.28 3.71 -7.40
C SER A 110 -11.16 2.77 -8.60
N VAL A 111 -10.91 1.48 -8.37
CA VAL A 111 -10.68 0.50 -9.43
C VAL A 111 -11.96 0.19 -10.20
N VAL A 112 -11.85 0.17 -11.52
CA VAL A 112 -12.90 -0.26 -12.45
C VAL A 112 -12.56 -1.62 -13.04
N GLY A 113 -13.58 -2.46 -13.26
CA GLY A 113 -13.42 -3.81 -13.81
C GLY A 113 -13.03 -3.82 -15.28
N ASP A 114 -13.44 -2.79 -16.01
CA ASP A 114 -13.15 -2.63 -17.44
C ASP A 114 -12.93 -1.15 -17.78
N PRO A 115 -11.87 -0.81 -18.52
CA PRO A 115 -11.52 0.59 -18.80
C PRO A 115 -12.50 1.30 -19.75
N LEU A 116 -13.27 0.58 -20.53
CA LEU A 116 -14.27 1.13 -21.46
C LEU A 116 -15.63 1.30 -20.81
N ILE A 117 -16.10 0.25 -20.13
CA ILE A 117 -17.40 0.24 -19.41
C ILE A 117 -17.30 1.05 -18.13
N ARG A 118 -16.14 1.04 -17.47
CA ARG A 118 -15.81 1.82 -16.26
C ARG A 118 -16.72 1.54 -15.08
N GLU A 119 -17.18 0.32 -14.95
CA GLU A 119 -17.94 -0.12 -13.78
C GLU A 119 -16.99 -0.37 -12.61
N ASN A 120 -17.24 0.31 -11.48
CA ASN A 120 -16.42 0.19 -10.28
C ASN A 120 -16.56 -1.18 -9.63
N THR A 121 -15.43 -1.79 -9.23
CA THR A 121 -15.41 -3.12 -8.59
C THR A 121 -15.90 -3.11 -7.14
N LYS A 122 -16.01 -1.93 -6.51
CA LYS A 122 -16.50 -1.67 -5.15
C LYS A 122 -15.62 -2.21 -4.01
N ASP A 123 -14.51 -2.84 -4.33
CA ASP A 123 -13.58 -3.43 -3.36
C ASP A 123 -12.10 -3.11 -3.63
N ASN A 124 -11.86 -2.29 -4.65
CA ASN A 124 -10.54 -1.84 -5.12
C ASN A 124 -9.63 -2.96 -5.66
N THR A 125 -10.21 -4.06 -6.12
CA THR A 125 -9.50 -5.15 -6.81
C THR A 125 -9.80 -5.14 -8.31
N PRO A 126 -8.98 -5.76 -9.16
CA PRO A 126 -7.74 -6.45 -8.80
C PRO A 126 -6.60 -5.49 -8.44
N ALA A 127 -5.66 -5.96 -7.62
CA ALA A 127 -4.39 -5.32 -7.42
C ALA A 127 -3.51 -5.45 -8.67
N VAL A 128 -2.58 -4.51 -8.85
CA VAL A 128 -1.49 -4.69 -9.81
C VAL A 128 -0.41 -5.52 -9.14
N LEU A 129 -0.22 -6.75 -9.57
CA LEU A 129 0.68 -7.71 -8.93
C LEU A 129 1.93 -7.95 -9.78
N HIS A 130 3.09 -7.65 -9.20
CA HIS A 130 4.41 -7.94 -9.75
C HIS A 130 5.09 -9.02 -8.93
N ILE A 131 5.46 -10.14 -9.57
CA ILE A 131 6.14 -11.26 -8.90
C ILE A 131 7.53 -11.44 -9.51
N ARG A 132 8.51 -11.59 -8.63
CA ARG A 132 9.88 -11.95 -8.99
C ARG A 132 10.33 -13.14 -8.16
N ILE A 133 10.85 -14.17 -8.82
CA ILE A 133 11.47 -15.30 -8.13
C ILE A 133 12.94 -14.96 -7.88
N VAL A 134 13.39 -15.21 -6.64
CA VAL A 134 14.75 -14.93 -6.16
C VAL A 134 15.32 -16.16 -5.45
N GLU A 135 16.58 -16.17 -5.17
CA GLU A 135 17.21 -17.23 -4.37
C GLU A 135 16.74 -17.20 -2.90
N GLY A 136 16.70 -18.36 -2.27
CA GLY A 136 16.40 -18.53 -0.85
C GLY A 136 14.97 -18.92 -0.55
N ASP A 137 14.56 -18.71 0.71
CA ASP A 137 13.31 -19.20 1.30
C ASP A 137 12.44 -18.07 1.89
N ARG A 138 12.72 -16.83 1.52
CA ARG A 138 11.99 -15.67 2.04
C ARG A 138 10.97 -15.13 1.05
N VAL A 139 9.90 -14.57 1.58
CA VAL A 139 8.96 -13.73 0.84
C VAL A 139 9.14 -12.29 1.31
N LYS A 140 9.39 -11.39 0.36
CA LYS A 140 9.45 -9.96 0.62
C LYS A 140 8.30 -9.29 -0.12
N THR A 141 7.50 -8.56 0.63
CA THR A 141 6.32 -7.86 0.11
C THR A 141 6.53 -6.36 0.19
N LYS A 142 6.11 -5.65 -0.85
CA LYS A 142 5.96 -4.19 -0.84
C LYS A 142 4.59 -3.85 -1.40
N VAL A 143 3.91 -2.91 -0.76
CA VAL A 143 2.64 -2.35 -1.23
C VAL A 143 2.82 -0.86 -1.48
N ALA A 144 2.44 -0.42 -2.66
CA ALA A 144 2.47 0.97 -3.06
C ALA A 144 1.08 1.38 -3.56
N PRO A 145 0.29 2.10 -2.74
CA PRO A 145 -0.94 2.73 -3.21
C PRO A 145 -0.59 3.78 -4.25
N LYS A 146 -1.22 3.72 -5.42
CA LYS A 146 -0.95 4.64 -6.51
C LYS A 146 -2.23 5.38 -6.90
N GLY A 147 -2.28 6.63 -6.45
CA GLY A 147 -3.31 7.59 -6.83
C GLY A 147 -2.95 8.44 -8.05
#